data_15c93435ad8d08496bd81eb3aa421420
#
_entry.id   15c93435ad8d08496bd81eb3aa421420
#
_cell.length_a   1.000
_cell.length_b   1.000
_cell.length_c   1.000
_cell.angle_alpha   90.00
_cell.angle_beta   90.00
_cell.angle_gamma   90.00
#
_symmetry.space_group_name_H-M   'P 1'
#
loop_
_entity.id
_entity.type
_entity.pdbx_description
1 polymer ?
#
loop_
_entity_poly.entity_id
_entity_poly.type
_entity_poly.pdbx_seq_one_letter_code
_entity_poly.pdbx_strand_id
1 'polypeptide(L)'
;VSRDSTRSRVYEAEAMIRRLFDRAGGAHTVQLAGTELTLPPEGRFGSSDDVRSYVERVRRMPAITERFERAVMPVAVRSRRGDRAAHYEREGATIAVPDSADGRWALRETVVLHELAHHLDPLADPPHGPVYLATLVDLVDAVLGPEAALVYRVILGDFGLRLS
;
A
#
# COMPACT_ATOMS: atom_id res chain seq x y z
N VAL A 1 -12.92 2.36 -20.96
CA VAL A 1 -11.80 2.35 -19.98
C VAL A 1 -11.60 3.79 -19.54
N SER A 2 -11.92 4.06 -18.29
CA SER A 2 -11.70 5.37 -17.68
C SER A 2 -10.20 5.65 -17.61
N ARG A 3 -9.80 6.85 -18.07
CA ARG A 3 -8.40 7.27 -17.95
C ARG A 3 -8.12 7.52 -16.46
N ASP A 4 -7.17 6.80 -15.89
CA ASP A 4 -6.74 6.98 -14.50
C ASP A 4 -6.04 8.34 -14.32
N SER A 5 -6.85 9.39 -14.19
CA SER A 5 -6.38 10.78 -14.06
C SER A 5 -5.74 11.08 -12.71
N THR A 6 -5.89 10.16 -11.74
CA THR A 6 -5.38 10.34 -10.38
C THR A 6 -4.06 9.61 -10.13
N ARG A 7 -3.69 8.67 -11.00
CA ARG A 7 -2.52 7.81 -10.83
C ARG A 7 -1.23 8.55 -10.45
N SER A 8 -0.87 9.57 -11.21
CA SER A 8 0.36 10.33 -10.95
C SER A 8 0.36 10.98 -9.57
N ARG A 9 -0.78 11.58 -9.19
CA ARG A 9 -0.94 12.22 -7.87
C ARG A 9 -0.86 11.21 -6.73
N VAL A 10 -1.44 10.02 -6.91
CA VAL A 10 -1.35 8.93 -5.92
C VAL A 10 0.10 8.52 -5.73
N TYR A 11 0.83 8.26 -6.81
CA TYR A 11 2.25 7.89 -6.73
C TYR A 11 3.13 8.98 -6.10
N GLU A 12 2.87 10.25 -6.40
CA GLU A 12 3.59 11.38 -5.79
C GLU A 12 3.29 11.48 -4.30
N ALA A 13 2.03 11.34 -3.90
CA ALA A 13 1.62 11.33 -2.50
C ALA A 13 2.28 10.17 -1.73
N GLU A 14 2.25 8.98 -2.29
CA GLU A 14 2.89 7.81 -1.67
C GLU A 14 4.41 7.92 -1.60
N ALA A 15 5.05 8.53 -2.60
CA ALA A 15 6.48 8.84 -2.53
C ALA A 15 6.80 9.78 -1.35
N MET A 16 5.94 10.76 -1.09
CA MET A 16 6.08 11.64 0.08
C MET A 16 5.87 10.88 1.40
N ILE A 17 4.86 10.01 1.46
CA ILE A 17 4.60 9.16 2.62
C ILE A 17 5.81 8.28 2.92
N ARG A 18 6.39 7.62 1.90
CA ARG A 18 7.60 6.80 2.08
C ARG A 18 8.79 7.59 2.61
N ARG A 19 8.95 8.83 2.17
CA ARG A 19 9.98 9.72 2.72
C ARG A 19 9.76 10.01 4.21
N LEU A 20 8.51 10.14 4.67
CA LEU A 20 8.21 10.29 6.09
C LEU A 20 8.57 9.04 6.88
N PHE A 21 8.26 7.85 6.39
CA PHE A 21 8.70 6.60 7.01
C PHE A 21 10.23 6.48 7.08
N ASP A 22 10.92 6.88 6.01
CA ASP A 22 12.39 6.85 5.96
C ASP A 22 13.01 7.83 6.97
N ARG A 23 12.41 9.01 7.14
CA ARG A 23 12.85 10.01 8.13
C ARG A 23 12.55 9.60 9.57
N ALA A 24 11.44 8.90 9.81
CA ALA A 24 11.07 8.44 11.14
C ALA A 24 12.17 7.54 11.73
N GLY A 25 12.76 6.65 10.93
CA GLY A 25 13.95 5.87 11.27
C GLY A 25 13.94 5.34 12.70
N GLY A 26 15.05 5.52 13.40
CA GLY A 26 15.22 5.06 14.77
C GLY A 26 14.37 5.82 15.81
N ALA A 27 13.99 7.06 15.55
CA ALA A 27 13.14 7.85 16.46
C ALA A 27 11.65 7.48 16.35
N HIS A 28 11.23 6.88 15.24
CA HIS A 28 9.86 6.51 14.91
C HIS A 28 8.85 7.66 14.95
N THR A 29 9.30 8.92 14.95
CA THR A 29 8.45 10.11 15.02
C THR A 29 8.61 10.99 13.79
N VAL A 30 7.51 11.61 13.38
CA VAL A 30 7.47 12.60 12.31
C VAL A 30 6.60 13.78 12.74
N GLN A 31 6.90 14.97 12.18
CA GLN A 31 6.06 16.15 12.30
C GLN A 31 5.15 16.24 11.07
N LEU A 32 3.86 16.36 11.29
CA LEU A 32 2.87 16.52 10.25
C LEU A 32 1.82 17.54 10.68
N ALA A 33 1.67 18.62 9.89
CA ALA A 33 0.71 19.69 10.16
C ALA A 33 0.76 20.21 11.61
N GLY A 34 1.97 20.36 12.17
CA GLY A 34 2.20 20.84 13.53
C GLY A 34 2.00 19.79 14.63
N THR A 35 1.72 18.56 14.27
CA THR A 35 1.52 17.44 15.21
C THR A 35 2.66 16.44 15.10
N GLU A 36 3.17 15.99 16.23
CA GLU A 36 4.12 14.87 16.28
C GLU A 36 3.34 13.55 16.25
N LEU A 37 3.72 12.68 15.33
CA LEU A 37 3.12 11.35 15.15
C LEU A 37 4.21 10.29 15.30
N THR A 38 3.83 9.15 15.85
CA THR A 38 4.68 7.95 15.94
C THR A 38 4.32 7.01 14.80
N LEU A 39 5.30 6.70 13.94
CA LEU A 39 5.13 5.73 12.87
C LEU A 39 5.77 4.40 13.26
N PRO A 40 5.12 3.25 12.99
CA PRO A 40 5.76 1.96 13.16
C PRO A 40 6.93 1.82 12.19
N PRO A 41 7.94 0.98 12.49
CA PRO A 41 8.95 0.65 11.50
C PRO A 41 8.31 -0.02 10.31
N GLU A 42 8.67 0.43 9.11
CA GLU A 42 8.17 -0.17 7.88
C GLU A 42 8.93 -1.47 7.57
N GLY A 43 8.18 -2.53 7.29
CA GLY A 43 8.76 -3.81 6.88
C GLY A 43 9.50 -3.72 5.55
N ARG A 44 10.61 -4.46 5.46
CA ARG A 44 11.38 -4.67 4.23
C ARG A 44 11.45 -6.16 3.95
N PHE A 45 11.41 -6.52 2.68
CA PHE A 45 11.40 -7.91 2.26
C PHE A 45 12.66 -8.24 1.47
N GLY A 46 13.21 -9.43 1.71
CA GLY A 46 14.41 -9.91 1.02
C GLY A 46 14.08 -10.65 -0.28
N SER A 47 12.84 -11.10 -0.44
CA SER A 47 12.42 -11.94 -1.56
C SER A 47 10.93 -11.86 -1.85
N SER A 48 10.50 -12.39 -2.99
CA SER A 48 9.09 -12.57 -3.30
C SER A 48 8.40 -13.57 -2.38
N ASP A 49 9.12 -14.54 -1.83
CA ASP A 49 8.58 -15.48 -0.86
C ASP A 49 8.26 -14.81 0.48
N ASP A 50 9.09 -13.85 0.91
CA ASP A 50 8.81 -13.04 2.10
C ASP A 50 7.55 -12.19 1.89
N VAL A 51 7.41 -11.59 0.72
CA VAL A 51 6.21 -10.84 0.34
C VAL A 51 4.97 -11.74 0.35
N ARG A 52 5.07 -12.96 -0.20
CA ARG A 52 3.97 -13.93 -0.19
C ARG A 52 3.52 -14.27 1.23
N SER A 53 4.47 -14.57 2.09
CA SER A 53 4.19 -14.89 3.50
C SER A 53 3.54 -13.72 4.24
N TYR A 54 4.01 -12.51 3.99
CA TYR A 54 3.45 -11.28 4.54
C TYR A 54 2.01 -11.05 4.08
N VAL A 55 1.76 -11.09 2.78
CA VAL A 55 0.45 -10.87 2.18
C VAL A 55 -0.57 -11.88 2.71
N GLU A 56 -0.19 -13.15 2.80
CA GLU A 56 -1.05 -14.20 3.33
C GLU A 56 -1.38 -13.99 4.81
N ARG A 57 -0.40 -13.55 5.61
CA ARG A 57 -0.62 -13.23 7.02
C ARG A 57 -1.57 -12.04 7.18
N VAL A 58 -1.36 -10.95 6.43
CA VAL A 58 -2.22 -9.77 6.48
C VAL A 58 -3.64 -10.12 6.06
N ARG A 59 -3.80 -10.81 4.94
CA ARG A 59 -5.12 -11.19 4.41
C ARG A 59 -5.95 -12.01 5.41
N ARG A 60 -5.30 -12.78 6.28
CA ARG A 60 -5.95 -13.62 7.30
C ARG A 60 -6.15 -12.93 8.65
N MET A 61 -5.70 -11.71 8.82
CA MET A 61 -5.95 -10.97 10.06
C MET A 61 -7.46 -10.77 10.25
N PRO A 62 -8.00 -10.98 11.47
CA PRO A 62 -9.43 -10.75 11.74
C PRO A 62 -9.89 -9.35 11.31
N ALA A 63 -9.12 -8.31 11.64
CA ALA A 63 -9.43 -6.94 11.25
C ALA A 63 -9.55 -6.74 9.72
N ILE A 64 -8.86 -7.55 8.93
CA ILE A 64 -8.89 -7.51 7.46
C ILE A 64 -10.08 -8.33 6.93
N THR A 65 -10.27 -9.56 7.43
CA THR A 65 -11.36 -10.43 6.99
C THR A 65 -12.74 -9.90 7.35
N GLU A 66 -12.86 -9.20 8.46
CA GLU A 66 -14.11 -8.56 8.88
C GLU A 66 -14.43 -7.28 8.09
N ARG A 67 -13.41 -6.58 7.64
CA ARG A 67 -13.56 -5.29 6.95
C ARG A 67 -13.67 -5.41 5.43
N PHE A 68 -12.99 -6.39 4.83
CA PHE A 68 -12.87 -6.53 3.38
C PHE A 68 -13.42 -7.87 2.89
N GLU A 69 -14.53 -7.82 2.18
CA GLU A 69 -15.17 -9.03 1.61
C GLU A 69 -14.20 -9.83 0.73
N ARG A 70 -13.36 -9.15 -0.04
CA ARG A 70 -12.41 -9.80 -0.93
C ARG A 70 -11.20 -10.43 -0.22
N ALA A 71 -11.04 -10.24 1.08
CA ALA A 71 -9.95 -10.84 1.85
C ALA A 71 -10.00 -12.38 1.86
N VAL A 72 -11.18 -12.97 1.67
CA VAL A 72 -11.32 -14.44 1.56
C VAL A 72 -10.73 -15.01 0.27
N MET A 73 -10.59 -14.19 -0.76
CA MET A 73 -10.05 -14.61 -2.05
C MET A 73 -8.53 -14.76 -1.96
N PRO A 74 -7.97 -15.89 -2.39
CA PRO A 74 -6.52 -16.04 -2.44
C PRO A 74 -5.87 -15.01 -3.37
N VAL A 75 -4.67 -14.58 -3.02
CA VAL A 75 -3.84 -13.75 -3.87
C VAL A 75 -2.47 -14.41 -4.03
N ALA A 76 -2.03 -14.55 -5.28
CA ALA A 76 -0.71 -15.07 -5.59
C ALA A 76 0.33 -13.94 -5.57
N VAL A 77 1.57 -14.29 -5.26
CA VAL A 77 2.72 -13.39 -5.41
C VAL A 77 3.73 -14.06 -6.30
N ARG A 78 4.22 -13.34 -7.31
CA ARG A 78 5.24 -13.82 -8.23
C ARG A 78 6.34 -12.80 -8.45
N SER A 79 7.52 -13.28 -8.73
CA SER A 79 8.61 -12.44 -9.21
C SER A 79 8.35 -11.99 -10.64
N ARG A 80 8.86 -10.80 -10.97
CA ARG A 80 8.90 -10.31 -12.36
C ARG A 80 10.31 -9.82 -12.69
N ARG A 81 10.68 -9.95 -13.95
CA ARG A 81 11.95 -9.41 -14.44
C ARG A 81 11.87 -7.90 -14.59
N GLY A 82 13.00 -7.22 -14.30
CA GLY A 82 13.17 -5.79 -14.48
C GLY A 82 13.16 -5.01 -13.16
N ASP A 83 13.40 -3.72 -13.28
CA ASP A 83 13.55 -2.74 -12.19
C ASP A 83 12.29 -1.90 -11.96
N ARG A 84 11.21 -2.25 -12.65
CA ARG A 84 9.94 -1.53 -12.56
C ARG A 84 9.23 -1.85 -11.24
N ALA A 85 8.31 -0.96 -10.86
CA ALA A 85 7.48 -1.11 -9.68
C ALA A 85 6.71 -2.43 -9.64
N ALA A 86 6.29 -2.83 -8.43
CA ALA A 86 5.30 -3.87 -8.25
C ALA A 86 3.98 -3.49 -8.94
N HIS A 87 3.15 -4.47 -9.28
CA HIS A 87 1.79 -4.23 -9.75
C HIS A 87 0.86 -5.39 -9.42
N TYR A 88 -0.42 -5.07 -9.33
CA TYR A 88 -1.48 -6.04 -9.12
C TYR A 88 -2.17 -6.39 -10.45
N GLU A 89 -2.35 -7.68 -10.69
CA GLU A 89 -3.04 -8.27 -11.85
C GLU A 89 -4.39 -8.82 -11.38
N ARG A 90 -5.47 -8.07 -11.64
CA ARG A 90 -6.79 -8.40 -11.08
C ARG A 90 -7.37 -9.71 -11.61
N GLU A 91 -7.22 -9.98 -12.90
CA GLU A 91 -7.76 -11.20 -13.53
C GLU A 91 -7.20 -12.48 -12.88
N GLY A 92 -5.91 -12.50 -12.61
CA GLY A 92 -5.25 -13.63 -11.93
C GLY A 92 -5.09 -13.47 -10.44
N ALA A 93 -5.62 -12.42 -9.83
CA ALA A 93 -5.44 -12.08 -8.43
C ALA A 93 -3.98 -12.25 -7.99
N THR A 94 -3.06 -11.61 -8.71
CA THR A 94 -1.61 -11.79 -8.53
C THR A 94 -0.91 -10.46 -8.30
N ILE A 95 -0.07 -10.40 -7.28
CA ILE A 95 0.89 -9.31 -7.04
C ILE A 95 2.22 -9.70 -7.66
N ALA A 96 2.68 -8.94 -8.64
CA ALA A 96 3.98 -9.12 -9.27
C ALA A 96 4.99 -8.15 -8.67
N VAL A 97 6.10 -8.66 -8.14
CA VAL A 97 7.15 -7.87 -7.50
C VAL A 97 8.47 -7.99 -8.25
N PRO A 98 9.26 -6.89 -8.36
CA PRO A 98 10.57 -6.93 -9.01
C PRO A 98 11.52 -7.86 -8.27
N ASP A 99 12.34 -8.59 -9.03
CA ASP A 99 13.31 -9.57 -8.53
C ASP A 99 14.77 -9.13 -8.77
N SER A 100 14.98 -7.94 -9.32
CA SER A 100 16.30 -7.38 -9.56
C SER A 100 16.82 -6.58 -8.36
N ALA A 101 18.14 -6.41 -8.28
CA ALA A 101 18.75 -5.54 -7.28
C ALA A 101 18.21 -4.10 -7.36
N ASP A 102 17.98 -3.60 -8.58
CA ASP A 102 17.45 -2.26 -8.82
C ASP A 102 15.96 -2.13 -8.45
N GLY A 103 15.22 -3.23 -8.43
CA GLY A 103 13.82 -3.28 -8.04
C GLY A 103 13.57 -3.44 -6.53
N ARG A 104 14.60 -3.63 -5.72
CA ARG A 104 14.46 -3.88 -4.27
C ARG A 104 13.77 -2.75 -3.51
N TRP A 105 13.77 -1.54 -4.03
CA TRP A 105 13.01 -0.43 -3.45
C TRP A 105 11.51 -0.72 -3.34
N ALA A 106 10.98 -1.56 -4.22
CA ALA A 106 9.57 -1.97 -4.22
C ALA A 106 9.28 -3.12 -3.23
N LEU A 107 10.31 -3.74 -2.64
CA LEU A 107 10.17 -4.78 -1.62
C LEU A 107 10.04 -4.14 -0.22
N ARG A 108 9.11 -3.23 -0.10
CA ARG A 108 8.78 -2.54 1.16
C ARG A 108 7.27 -2.59 1.43
N GLU A 109 6.92 -2.55 2.68
CA GLU A 109 5.55 -2.76 3.18
C GLU A 109 4.55 -1.81 2.55
N THR A 110 4.87 -0.52 2.45
CA THR A 110 3.97 0.47 1.85
C THR A 110 3.66 0.18 0.38
N VAL A 111 4.62 -0.33 -0.38
CA VAL A 111 4.40 -0.73 -1.78
C VAL A 111 3.54 -1.99 -1.85
N VAL A 112 3.81 -2.98 -1.01
CA VAL A 112 3.02 -4.23 -0.98
C VAL A 112 1.58 -3.96 -0.54
N LEU A 113 1.37 -3.07 0.44
CA LEU A 113 0.02 -2.66 0.86
C LEU A 113 -0.74 -1.94 -0.26
N HIS A 114 -0.06 -1.13 -1.09
CA HIS A 114 -0.67 -0.53 -2.28
C HIS A 114 -1.25 -1.60 -3.22
N GLU A 115 -0.46 -2.62 -3.53
CA GLU A 115 -0.91 -3.70 -4.43
C GLU A 115 -1.98 -4.58 -3.78
N LEU A 116 -1.86 -4.84 -2.48
CA LEU A 116 -2.88 -5.59 -1.74
C LEU A 116 -4.20 -4.81 -1.66
N ALA A 117 -4.15 -3.47 -1.56
CA ALA A 117 -5.34 -2.64 -1.62
C ALA A 117 -6.10 -2.80 -2.94
N HIS A 118 -5.39 -2.95 -4.07
CA HIS A 118 -6.04 -3.29 -5.35
C HIS A 118 -6.75 -4.64 -5.32
N HIS A 119 -6.22 -5.62 -4.59
CA HIS A 119 -6.88 -6.91 -4.41
C HIS A 119 -8.16 -6.78 -3.56
N LEU A 120 -8.08 -5.99 -2.49
CA LEU A 120 -9.19 -5.80 -1.53
C LEU A 120 -10.26 -4.84 -2.04
N ASP A 121 -9.93 -3.95 -2.98
CA ASP A 121 -10.86 -2.99 -3.55
C ASP A 121 -12.05 -3.72 -4.22
N PRO A 122 -13.30 -3.45 -3.79
CA PRO A 122 -14.47 -4.06 -4.42
C PRO A 122 -14.69 -3.59 -5.86
N LEU A 123 -14.19 -2.40 -6.21
CA LEU A 123 -14.29 -1.83 -7.54
C LEU A 123 -12.96 -1.97 -8.29
N ALA A 124 -13.03 -2.19 -9.59
CA ALA A 124 -11.83 -2.28 -10.43
C ALA A 124 -11.52 -0.96 -11.16
N ASP A 125 -12.49 -0.08 -11.27
CA ASP A 125 -12.42 1.12 -12.10
C ASP A 125 -13.12 2.29 -11.39
N PRO A 126 -12.45 3.44 -11.29
CA PRO A 126 -11.06 3.69 -11.68
C PRO A 126 -10.06 3.07 -10.68
N PRO A 127 -8.90 2.55 -11.15
CA PRO A 127 -7.96 1.81 -10.31
C PRO A 127 -7.42 2.58 -9.09
N HIS A 128 -7.32 3.90 -9.19
CA HIS A 128 -6.91 4.77 -8.09
C HIS A 128 -8.02 5.78 -7.73
N GLY A 129 -9.27 5.33 -7.80
CA GLY A 129 -10.42 6.14 -7.48
C GLY A 129 -10.68 6.24 -5.97
N PRO A 130 -11.73 6.99 -5.57
CA PRO A 130 -12.05 7.22 -4.16
C PRO A 130 -12.25 5.95 -3.34
N VAL A 131 -12.85 4.90 -3.91
CA VAL A 131 -13.06 3.61 -3.24
C VAL A 131 -11.74 2.89 -3.00
N TYR A 132 -10.86 2.86 -4.01
CA TYR A 132 -9.51 2.32 -3.83
C TYR A 132 -8.75 3.06 -2.72
N LEU A 133 -8.79 4.39 -2.73
CA LEU A 133 -8.07 5.20 -1.73
C LEU A 133 -8.62 4.95 -0.32
N ALA A 134 -9.93 4.82 -0.16
CA ALA A 134 -10.53 4.45 1.12
C ALA A 134 -10.06 3.04 1.56
N THR A 135 -10.07 2.08 0.64
CA THR A 135 -9.57 0.73 0.89
C THR A 135 -8.10 0.74 1.33
N LEU A 136 -7.25 1.52 0.66
CA LEU A 136 -5.84 1.66 1.01
C LEU A 136 -5.66 2.23 2.43
N VAL A 137 -6.35 3.31 2.76
CA VAL A 137 -6.25 3.95 4.07
C VAL A 137 -6.76 3.03 5.17
N ASP A 138 -7.86 2.33 4.94
CA ASP A 138 -8.41 1.36 5.89
C ASP A 138 -7.49 0.16 6.10
N LEU A 139 -6.83 -0.30 5.04
CA LEU A 139 -5.82 -1.36 5.13
C LEU A 139 -4.61 -0.89 5.94
N VAL A 140 -4.12 0.31 5.68
CA VAL A 140 -3.01 0.93 6.44
C VAL A 140 -3.38 1.07 7.92
N ASP A 141 -4.60 1.51 8.23
CA ASP A 141 -5.08 1.61 9.60
C ASP A 141 -5.03 0.27 10.33
N ALA A 142 -5.52 -0.78 9.68
CA ALA A 142 -5.56 -2.11 10.27
C ALA A 142 -4.16 -2.74 10.47
N VAL A 143 -3.19 -2.44 9.59
CA VAL A 143 -1.87 -3.07 9.57
C VAL A 143 -0.81 -2.23 10.27
N LEU A 144 -0.77 -0.92 10.00
CA LEU A 144 0.24 0.01 10.50
C LEU A 144 -0.26 0.92 11.62
N GLY A 145 -1.57 0.94 11.85
CA GLY A 145 -2.19 1.70 12.92
C GLY A 145 -2.71 3.08 12.53
N PRO A 146 -3.43 3.74 13.47
CA PRO A 146 -4.17 4.95 13.19
C PRO A 146 -3.29 6.15 12.86
N GLU A 147 -2.09 6.24 13.40
CA GLU A 147 -1.17 7.36 13.09
C GLU A 147 -0.65 7.28 11.66
N ALA A 148 -0.30 6.08 11.19
CA ALA A 148 0.04 5.86 9.79
C ALA A 148 -1.14 6.19 8.85
N ALA A 149 -2.35 5.75 9.21
CA ALA A 149 -3.56 6.06 8.45
C ALA A 149 -3.83 7.57 8.39
N LEU A 150 -3.57 8.30 9.48
CA LEU A 150 -3.69 9.76 9.50
C LEU A 150 -2.70 10.42 8.53
N VAL A 151 -1.46 9.94 8.49
CA VAL A 151 -0.46 10.40 7.52
C VAL A 151 -0.97 10.23 6.09
N TYR A 152 -1.50 9.06 5.75
CA TYR A 152 -2.09 8.81 4.44
C TYR A 152 -3.23 9.77 4.13
N ARG A 153 -4.19 9.96 5.05
CA ARG A 153 -5.32 10.88 4.85
C ARG A 153 -4.88 12.31 4.58
N VAL A 154 -3.95 12.82 5.38
CA VAL A 154 -3.45 14.19 5.25
C VAL A 154 -2.71 14.37 3.92
N ILE A 155 -1.76 13.50 3.62
CA ILE A 155 -0.94 13.63 2.40
C ILE A 155 -1.80 13.44 1.15
N LEU A 156 -2.67 12.43 1.10
CA LEU A 156 -3.59 12.24 -0.03
C LEU A 156 -4.50 13.46 -0.22
N GLY A 157 -5.00 14.04 0.88
CA GLY A 157 -5.80 15.27 0.84
C GLY A 157 -5.02 16.47 0.30
N ASP A 158 -3.76 16.63 0.67
CA ASP A 158 -2.88 17.69 0.17
C ASP A 158 -2.66 17.61 -1.35
N PHE A 159 -2.71 16.40 -1.90
CA PHE A 159 -2.68 16.16 -3.35
C PHE A 159 -4.05 16.25 -4.03
N GLY A 160 -5.07 16.70 -3.30
CA GLY A 160 -6.43 16.85 -3.84
C GLY A 160 -7.13 15.53 -4.14
N LEU A 161 -6.71 14.45 -3.49
CA LEU A 161 -7.31 13.13 -3.63
C LEU A 161 -8.41 12.95 -2.57
N ARG A 162 -9.54 12.41 -2.99
CA ARG A 162 -10.71 12.21 -2.11
C ARG A 162 -10.90 10.72 -1.83
N LEU A 163 -11.24 10.44 -0.59
CA LEU A 163 -11.68 9.12 -0.12
C LEU A 163 -13.22 9.07 -0.17
N SER A 164 -13.78 7.94 -0.55
CA SER A 164 -15.26 7.76 -0.55
C SER A 164 -15.72 7.17 0.79
#